data_550ffb62bf4ac749c3bfa26a66e3f0b0
#
_entry.id   550ffb62bf4ac749c3bfa26a66e3f0b0
#
_cell.length_a   1.000
_cell.length_b   1.000
_cell.length_c   1.000
_cell.angle_alpha   90.00
_cell.angle_beta   90.00
_cell.angle_gamma   90.00
#
_symmetry.space_group_name_H-M   'P 1'
#
loop_
_entity.id
_entity.type
_entity.pdbx_description
1 polymer ?
#
loop_
_entity_poly.entity_id
_entity_poly.type
_entity_poly.pdbx_seq_one_letter_code
_entity_poly.pdbx_strand_id
1 'polypeptide(L)'
;MADRQVLSPDENDERINDRIPFPLMNKNNPWDEYSIVRKLGRGSFGHVYEAVHKPTRHVVAVKQIALESSDSDNESHMQDLEEIQREIASLAQCQDCDRVTRYFGSFVKKYTLWVIMELMDGGSCLSLLKRAGPLPDEVTAVIAREIVLGLCYLHAQGIMHRDIKAANILLTRTGQVKLADFGVAAQLLHRESQRNTLVGS
;
A
#
# COMPACT_ATOMS: atom_id res chain seq x y z
N MET A 1 4.07 34.07 -18.48
CA MET A 1 4.42 33.88 -17.05
C MET A 1 3.11 33.59 -16.34
N ALA A 2 2.84 32.34 -16.02
CA ALA A 2 1.61 31.93 -15.38
C ALA A 2 1.94 31.61 -13.93
N ASP A 3 1.35 32.37 -13.01
CA ASP A 3 1.47 32.24 -11.57
C ASP A 3 1.02 30.82 -11.14
N ARG A 4 1.98 30.06 -10.62
CA ARG A 4 1.68 28.87 -9.80
C ARG A 4 1.34 29.37 -8.40
N GLN A 5 0.07 29.49 -8.08
CA GLN A 5 -0.38 29.54 -6.70
C GLN A 5 0.00 28.23 -6.01
N VAL A 6 1.00 28.31 -5.14
CA VAL A 6 1.33 27.25 -4.18
C VAL A 6 0.29 27.32 -3.07
N LEU A 7 -0.63 26.39 -3.07
CA LEU A 7 -1.56 26.19 -1.95
C LEU A 7 -0.79 25.69 -0.73
N SER A 8 -1.09 26.22 0.44
CA SER A 8 -0.43 25.88 1.70
C SER A 8 -0.69 24.42 2.10
N PRO A 9 0.28 23.76 2.78
CA PRO A 9 0.18 22.33 3.13
C PRO A 9 -1.00 21.96 4.04
N ASP A 10 -1.53 22.89 4.81
CA ASP A 10 -2.52 22.63 5.86
C ASP A 10 -3.98 22.51 5.36
N GLU A 11 -4.32 23.03 4.20
CA GLU A 11 -5.69 22.95 3.68
C GLU A 11 -6.03 21.63 2.96
N ASN A 12 -5.01 20.81 2.65
CA ASN A 12 -5.22 19.53 1.95
C ASN A 12 -5.48 18.33 2.88
N ASP A 13 -5.13 18.42 4.16
CA ASP A 13 -5.21 17.28 5.08
C ASP A 13 -6.63 17.05 5.63
N GLU A 14 -7.41 18.10 5.83
CA GLU A 14 -8.78 17.98 6.35
C GLU A 14 -9.81 17.49 5.32
N ARG A 15 -9.57 17.64 4.02
CA ARG A 15 -10.53 17.27 2.96
C ARG A 15 -10.45 15.81 2.51
N ILE A 16 -9.43 15.09 2.94
CA ILE A 16 -9.23 13.66 2.55
C ILE A 16 -10.19 12.75 3.31
N ASN A 17 -10.66 13.18 4.49
CA ASN A 17 -11.36 12.31 5.43
C ASN A 17 -12.83 12.05 5.10
N ASP A 18 -13.47 12.84 4.25
CA ASP A 18 -14.95 12.85 4.20
C ASP A 18 -15.59 12.30 2.91
N ARG A 19 -14.86 11.94 1.85
CA ARG A 19 -15.54 11.81 0.54
C ARG A 19 -15.09 10.74 -0.45
N ILE A 20 -14.38 9.71 -0.05
CA ILE A 20 -14.23 8.59 -0.96
C ILE A 20 -15.02 7.40 -0.39
N PRO A 21 -16.25 7.12 -0.84
CA PRO A 21 -16.91 5.87 -0.54
C PRO A 21 -16.11 4.79 -1.27
N PHE A 22 -15.24 4.09 -0.52
CA PHE A 22 -14.46 2.99 -1.07
C PHE A 22 -15.28 1.70 -1.01
N PRO A 23 -15.78 1.21 -2.12
CA PRO A 23 -16.17 -0.17 -2.18
C PRO A 23 -14.89 -1.02 -2.01
N LEU A 24 -14.92 -1.95 -1.07
CA LEU A 24 -13.84 -2.88 -0.78
C LEU A 24 -13.29 -3.57 -2.02
N MET A 25 -14.08 -3.62 -3.08
CA MET A 25 -13.70 -4.03 -4.42
C MET A 25 -14.56 -3.36 -5.47
N ASN A 26 -13.94 -2.56 -6.30
CA ASN A 26 -14.62 -1.92 -7.41
C ASN A 26 -14.55 -2.83 -8.64
N LYS A 27 -15.70 -3.13 -9.25
CA LYS A 27 -15.78 -3.87 -10.51
C LYS A 27 -15.55 -2.99 -11.74
N ASN A 28 -15.44 -1.68 -11.53
CA ASN A 28 -15.16 -0.71 -12.60
C ASN A 28 -13.74 -0.91 -13.16
N ASN A 29 -13.50 -0.38 -14.32
CA ASN A 29 -12.18 -0.38 -14.89
C ASN A 29 -11.29 0.67 -14.17
N PRO A 30 -10.18 0.28 -13.51
CA PRO A 30 -9.35 1.23 -12.77
C PRO A 30 -8.77 2.36 -13.65
N TRP A 31 -8.64 2.13 -14.96
CA TRP A 31 -8.21 3.15 -15.92
C TRP A 31 -9.22 4.29 -16.11
N ASP A 32 -10.49 4.08 -15.79
CA ASP A 32 -11.51 5.12 -15.88
C ASP A 32 -11.40 6.09 -14.69
N GLU A 33 -10.95 5.60 -13.55
CA GLU A 33 -10.84 6.38 -12.31
C GLU A 33 -9.42 6.92 -12.05
N TYR A 34 -8.37 6.20 -12.49
CA TYR A 34 -6.98 6.56 -12.21
C TYR A 34 -6.17 6.78 -13.48
N SER A 35 -5.25 7.75 -13.42
CA SER A 35 -4.25 8.03 -14.45
C SER A 35 -2.86 7.78 -13.89
N ILE A 36 -2.16 6.80 -14.41
CA ILE A 36 -0.77 6.52 -14.02
C ILE A 36 0.12 7.67 -14.48
N VAL A 37 0.94 8.19 -13.56
CA VAL A 37 1.89 9.28 -13.80
C VAL A 37 3.28 8.74 -14.07
N ARG A 38 3.81 7.93 -13.15
CA ARG A 38 5.15 7.35 -13.25
C ARG A 38 5.30 6.11 -12.39
N LYS A 39 6.29 5.31 -12.68
CA LYS A 39 6.68 4.17 -11.84
C LYS A 39 7.52 4.68 -10.67
N LEU A 40 7.14 4.28 -9.45
CA LEU A 40 7.88 4.59 -8.22
C LEU A 40 8.93 3.53 -7.88
N GLY A 41 8.60 2.25 -8.15
CA GLY A 41 9.51 1.17 -7.86
C GLY A 41 8.95 -0.22 -8.16
N ARG A 42 9.72 -1.23 -7.74
CA ARG A 42 9.31 -2.63 -7.74
C ARG A 42 9.30 -3.11 -6.29
N GLY A 43 8.14 -3.52 -5.81
CA GLY A 43 7.98 -4.22 -4.54
C GLY A 43 8.19 -5.73 -4.68
N SER A 44 8.08 -6.46 -3.58
CA SER A 44 8.23 -7.92 -3.55
C SER A 44 7.21 -8.65 -4.43
N PHE A 45 6.02 -8.06 -4.65
CA PHE A 45 4.88 -8.71 -5.33
C PHE A 45 4.43 -7.98 -6.60
N GLY A 46 5.16 -6.99 -7.07
CA GLY A 46 4.76 -6.26 -8.26
C GLY A 46 5.32 -4.86 -8.36
N HIS A 47 4.67 -4.04 -9.15
CA HIS A 47 5.11 -2.69 -9.43
C HIS A 47 4.28 -1.66 -8.69
N VAL A 48 4.93 -0.60 -8.21
CA VAL A 48 4.26 0.55 -7.57
C VAL A 48 4.37 1.76 -8.48
N TYR A 49 3.25 2.45 -8.65
CA TYR A 49 3.11 3.63 -9.50
C TYR A 49 2.55 4.80 -8.71
N GLU A 50 2.93 5.99 -9.08
CA GLU A 50 2.22 7.22 -8.74
C GLU A 50 1.07 7.38 -9.74
N ALA A 51 -0.12 7.67 -9.24
CA ALA A 51 -1.30 7.89 -10.06
C ALA A 51 -2.13 9.06 -9.52
N VAL A 52 -2.95 9.62 -10.40
CA VAL A 52 -3.93 10.67 -10.05
C VAL A 52 -5.32 10.05 -10.12
N HIS A 53 -6.09 10.17 -9.05
CA HIS A 53 -7.52 9.90 -9.06
C HIS A 53 -8.24 11.00 -9.84
N LYS A 54 -8.79 10.66 -11.01
CA LYS A 54 -9.31 11.64 -11.98
C LYS A 54 -10.42 12.52 -11.41
N PRO A 55 -11.43 11.96 -10.66
CA PRO A 55 -12.52 12.77 -10.13
C PRO A 55 -12.08 13.80 -9.09
N THR A 56 -11.22 13.42 -8.13
CA THR A 56 -10.82 14.26 -7.01
C THR A 56 -9.48 14.95 -7.20
N ARG A 57 -8.72 14.56 -8.23
CA ARG A 57 -7.36 15.06 -8.51
C ARG A 57 -6.32 14.70 -7.45
N HIS A 58 -6.67 13.84 -6.48
CA HIS A 58 -5.72 13.34 -5.48
C HIS A 58 -4.63 12.48 -6.10
N VAL A 59 -3.42 12.63 -5.60
CA VAL A 59 -2.27 11.81 -5.98
C VAL A 59 -2.18 10.62 -5.03
N VAL A 60 -2.11 9.41 -5.57
CA VAL A 60 -2.12 8.15 -4.84
C VAL A 60 -0.97 7.25 -5.28
N ALA A 61 -0.64 6.26 -4.46
CA ALA A 61 0.18 5.13 -4.87
C ALA A 61 -0.71 3.98 -5.33
N VAL A 62 -0.35 3.36 -6.46
CA VAL A 62 -1.03 2.20 -7.02
C VAL A 62 -0.05 1.04 -7.08
N LYS A 63 -0.29 -0.01 -6.30
CA LYS A 63 0.47 -1.24 -6.36
C LYS A 63 -0.25 -2.25 -7.24
N GLN A 64 0.41 -2.70 -8.31
CA GLN A 64 -0.09 -3.73 -9.21
C GLN A 64 0.57 -5.05 -8.87
N ILE A 65 -0.24 -6.05 -8.55
CA ILE A 65 0.18 -7.40 -8.18
C ILE A 65 -0.36 -8.34 -9.24
N ALA A 66 0.52 -9.12 -9.88
CA ALA A 66 0.11 -10.15 -10.81
C ALA A 66 -0.53 -11.31 -10.00
N LEU A 67 -1.71 -11.75 -10.43
CA LEU A 67 -2.35 -12.96 -9.94
C LEU A 67 -1.99 -14.08 -10.89
N GLU A 68 -1.58 -15.22 -10.36
CA GLU A 68 -1.27 -16.37 -11.21
C GLU A 68 -2.53 -16.87 -11.92
N SER A 69 -2.44 -17.04 -13.24
CA SER A 69 -3.43 -17.76 -14.01
C SER A 69 -3.14 -19.24 -13.88
N SER A 70 -3.74 -19.93 -12.90
CA SER A 70 -3.75 -21.39 -12.96
C SER A 70 -4.75 -21.83 -14.02
N ASP A 71 -4.30 -22.61 -15.03
CA ASP A 71 -5.14 -23.22 -16.05
C ASP A 71 -6.12 -24.27 -15.47
N SER A 72 -6.15 -24.46 -14.17
CA SER A 72 -7.00 -25.38 -13.46
C SER A 72 -8.15 -24.66 -12.76
N ASP A 73 -9.35 -24.98 -13.19
CA ASP A 73 -10.67 -24.79 -12.60
C ASP A 73 -11.05 -23.38 -12.09
N ASN A 74 -12.04 -22.77 -12.75
CA ASN A 74 -12.62 -21.47 -12.44
C ASN A 74 -13.07 -21.29 -10.97
N GLU A 75 -13.44 -22.38 -10.26
CA GLU A 75 -13.89 -22.33 -8.87
C GLU A 75 -12.77 -22.04 -7.87
N SER A 76 -11.59 -22.66 -8.04
CA SER A 76 -10.42 -22.41 -7.19
C SER A 76 -9.94 -20.96 -7.31
N HIS A 77 -9.97 -20.42 -8.52
CA HIS A 77 -9.56 -19.03 -8.78
C HIS A 77 -10.51 -18.00 -8.14
N MET A 78 -11.82 -18.27 -8.14
CA MET A 78 -12.82 -17.42 -7.49
C MET A 78 -12.65 -17.42 -5.97
N GLN A 79 -12.38 -18.58 -5.35
CA GLN A 79 -12.12 -18.67 -3.92
C GLN A 79 -10.86 -17.89 -3.51
N ASP A 80 -9.78 -17.98 -4.31
CA ASP A 80 -8.55 -17.22 -4.09
C ASP A 80 -8.78 -15.72 -4.14
N LEU A 81 -9.59 -15.24 -5.06
CA LEU A 81 -9.95 -13.82 -5.16
C LEU A 81 -10.80 -13.36 -3.96
N GLU A 82 -11.75 -14.15 -3.51
CA GLU A 82 -12.58 -13.82 -2.34
C GLU A 82 -11.78 -13.74 -1.05
N GLU A 83 -10.78 -14.59 -0.87
CA GLU A 83 -9.91 -14.52 0.29
C GLU A 83 -8.98 -13.30 0.24
N ILE A 84 -8.39 -12.98 -0.92
CA ILE A 84 -7.62 -11.75 -1.13
C ILE A 84 -8.50 -10.52 -0.82
N GLN A 85 -9.78 -10.56 -1.19
CA GLN A 85 -10.74 -9.51 -0.88
C GLN A 85 -10.98 -9.33 0.61
N ARG A 86 -11.17 -10.44 1.35
CA ARG A 86 -11.38 -10.38 2.81
C ARG A 86 -10.18 -9.78 3.54
N GLU A 87 -8.98 -10.05 3.06
CA GLU A 87 -7.77 -9.50 3.64
C GLU A 87 -7.57 -8.02 3.35
N ILE A 88 -7.83 -7.64 2.11
CA ILE A 88 -7.88 -6.23 1.72
C ILE A 88 -8.92 -5.49 2.56
N ALA A 89 -10.05 -6.15 2.89
CA ALA A 89 -11.05 -5.59 3.78
C ALA A 89 -10.50 -5.33 5.20
N SER A 90 -9.63 -6.20 5.71
CA SER A 90 -8.99 -5.98 7.01
C SER A 90 -8.04 -4.76 7.00
N LEU A 91 -7.40 -4.47 5.87
CA LEU A 91 -6.58 -3.26 5.73
C LEU A 91 -7.41 -1.98 5.80
N ALA A 92 -8.65 -2.01 5.30
CA ALA A 92 -9.56 -0.89 5.37
C ALA A 92 -9.98 -0.54 6.81
N GLN A 93 -9.85 -1.49 7.75
CA GLN A 93 -10.13 -1.25 9.17
C GLN A 93 -9.00 -0.49 9.89
N CYS A 94 -7.82 -0.38 9.27
CA CYS A 94 -6.65 0.28 9.86
C CYS A 94 -6.49 1.74 9.42
N GLN A 95 -7.58 2.44 9.09
CA GLN A 95 -7.51 3.81 8.55
C GLN A 95 -7.30 4.90 9.60
N ASP A 96 -7.55 4.59 10.89
CA ASP A 96 -7.53 5.59 11.98
C ASP A 96 -6.14 5.76 12.62
N CYS A 97 -5.07 5.29 11.96
CA CYS A 97 -3.71 5.38 12.47
C CYS A 97 -2.78 6.12 11.50
N ASP A 98 -2.27 7.26 11.95
CA ASP A 98 -1.31 8.05 11.16
C ASP A 98 0.06 7.38 10.98
N ARG A 99 0.30 6.22 11.63
CA ARG A 99 1.55 5.45 11.53
C ARG A 99 1.47 4.27 10.59
N VAL A 100 0.34 4.13 9.92
CA VAL A 100 0.09 3.07 8.94
C VAL A 100 -0.37 3.74 7.64
N THR A 101 0.11 3.28 6.49
CA THR A 101 -0.32 3.84 5.21
C THR A 101 -1.81 3.58 4.99
N ARG A 102 -2.54 4.62 4.63
CA ARG A 102 -3.98 4.52 4.35
C ARG A 102 -4.21 3.70 3.08
N TYR A 103 -5.19 2.82 3.16
CA TYR A 103 -5.69 2.04 2.04
C TYR A 103 -6.96 2.71 1.49
N PHE A 104 -7.02 2.92 0.17
CA PHE A 104 -8.14 3.62 -0.47
C PHE A 104 -9.04 2.70 -1.30
N GLY A 105 -8.68 1.48 -1.55
CA GLY A 105 -9.49 0.54 -2.29
C GLY A 105 -8.67 -0.38 -3.18
N SER A 106 -9.35 -1.29 -3.85
CA SER A 106 -8.72 -2.21 -4.80
C SER A 106 -9.61 -2.48 -6.00
N PHE A 107 -8.98 -2.90 -7.08
CA PHE A 107 -9.63 -3.34 -8.30
C PHE A 107 -8.97 -4.64 -8.75
N VAL A 108 -9.77 -5.55 -9.31
CA VAL A 108 -9.23 -6.70 -10.05
C VAL A 108 -9.55 -6.50 -11.51
N LYS A 109 -8.50 -6.51 -12.33
CA LYS A 109 -8.65 -6.45 -13.78
C LYS A 109 -7.85 -7.57 -14.43
N LYS A 110 -8.54 -8.46 -15.10
CA LYS A 110 -7.94 -9.71 -15.60
C LYS A 110 -7.21 -10.42 -14.44
N TYR A 111 -5.92 -10.70 -14.62
CA TYR A 111 -5.03 -11.34 -13.64
C TYR A 111 -4.15 -10.31 -12.90
N THR A 112 -4.67 -9.11 -12.64
CA THR A 112 -3.93 -8.07 -11.92
C THR A 112 -4.80 -7.46 -10.85
N LEU A 113 -4.33 -7.50 -9.61
CA LEU A 113 -4.88 -6.78 -8.48
C LEU A 113 -4.23 -5.40 -8.41
N TRP A 114 -5.04 -4.36 -8.36
CA TRP A 114 -4.65 -2.98 -8.14
C TRP A 114 -5.00 -2.59 -6.72
N VAL A 115 -4.01 -2.26 -5.93
CA VAL A 115 -4.19 -1.77 -4.55
C VAL A 115 -3.90 -0.28 -4.54
N ILE A 116 -4.89 0.50 -4.19
CA ILE A 116 -4.80 1.97 -4.14
C ILE A 116 -4.52 2.39 -2.70
N MET A 117 -3.49 3.19 -2.51
CA MET A 117 -3.04 3.58 -1.17
C MET A 117 -2.49 5.00 -1.16
N GLU A 118 -2.27 5.52 0.03
CA GLU A 118 -1.64 6.80 0.28
C GLU A 118 -0.25 6.86 -0.37
N LEU A 119 0.05 7.99 -1.04
CA LEU A 119 1.38 8.24 -1.59
C LEU A 119 2.30 8.78 -0.51
N MET A 120 3.38 8.06 -0.25
CA MET A 120 4.47 8.48 0.65
C MET A 120 5.60 9.09 -0.18
N ASP A 121 5.57 10.41 -0.32
CA ASP A 121 6.40 11.18 -1.26
C ASP A 121 7.87 11.38 -0.83
N GLY A 122 8.21 11.02 0.41
CA GLY A 122 9.59 10.94 0.92
C GLY A 122 10.30 9.63 0.57
N GLY A 123 9.55 8.62 0.10
CA GLY A 123 10.06 7.29 -0.24
C GLY A 123 10.25 6.39 0.98
N SER A 124 11.05 5.32 0.86
CA SER A 124 11.29 4.37 1.96
C SER A 124 12.57 4.68 2.75
N CYS A 125 12.64 4.20 4.00
CA CYS A 125 13.88 4.22 4.78
C CYS A 125 15.04 3.55 4.03
N LEU A 126 14.78 2.47 3.27
CA LEU A 126 15.79 1.85 2.45
C LEU A 126 16.35 2.82 1.38
N SER A 127 15.48 3.58 0.73
CA SER A 127 15.91 4.58 -0.26
C SER A 127 16.65 5.75 0.38
N LEU A 128 16.27 6.13 1.59
CA LEU A 128 16.98 7.15 2.38
C LEU A 128 18.39 6.68 2.76
N LEU A 129 18.52 5.46 3.31
CA LEU A 129 19.81 4.87 3.67
C LEU A 129 20.74 4.72 2.46
N LYS A 130 20.22 4.36 1.28
CA LYS A 130 21.02 4.26 0.05
C LYS A 130 21.55 5.62 -0.41
N ARG A 131 20.85 6.72 -0.12
CA ARG A 131 21.25 8.07 -0.54
C ARG A 131 22.12 8.77 0.48
N ALA A 132 21.79 8.65 1.77
CA ALA A 132 22.39 9.41 2.86
C ALA A 132 23.40 8.60 3.67
N GLY A 133 23.48 7.27 3.49
CA GLY A 133 24.26 6.40 4.36
C GLY A 133 23.58 6.14 5.71
N PRO A 134 24.34 5.74 6.72
CA PRO A 134 23.83 5.50 8.08
C PRO A 134 23.15 6.75 8.65
N LEU A 135 22.01 6.56 9.31
CA LEU A 135 21.28 7.65 9.96
C LEU A 135 21.87 7.93 11.36
N PRO A 136 21.84 9.17 11.85
CA PRO A 136 22.12 9.49 13.24
C PRO A 136 21.23 8.72 14.20
N ASP A 137 21.74 8.43 15.41
CA ASP A 137 21.02 7.65 16.43
C ASP A 137 19.70 8.30 16.82
N GLU A 138 19.65 9.61 16.92
CA GLU A 138 18.45 10.37 17.26
C GLU A 138 17.35 10.18 16.18
N VAL A 139 17.73 10.22 14.90
CA VAL A 139 16.80 10.00 13.77
C VAL A 139 16.32 8.55 13.77
N THR A 140 17.24 7.61 14.01
CA THR A 140 16.91 6.18 14.10
C THR A 140 15.95 5.92 15.26
N ALA A 141 16.14 6.54 16.42
CA ALA A 141 15.27 6.41 17.57
C ALA A 141 13.85 6.95 17.29
N VAL A 142 13.72 8.08 16.60
CA VAL A 142 12.41 8.62 16.19
C VAL A 142 11.71 7.67 15.24
N ILE A 143 12.39 7.16 14.21
CA ILE A 143 11.83 6.20 13.26
C ILE A 143 11.40 4.93 13.99
N ALA A 144 12.25 4.38 14.86
CA ALA A 144 11.95 3.16 15.62
C ALA A 144 10.72 3.35 16.52
N ARG A 145 10.61 4.50 17.19
CA ARG A 145 9.43 4.84 18.01
C ARG A 145 8.14 4.81 17.19
N GLU A 146 8.11 5.47 16.03
CA GLU A 146 6.91 5.52 15.19
C GLU A 146 6.54 4.13 14.64
N ILE A 147 7.54 3.30 14.30
CA ILE A 147 7.32 1.88 13.92
C ILE A 147 6.67 1.10 15.06
N VAL A 148 7.22 1.19 16.28
CA VAL A 148 6.68 0.47 17.45
C VAL A 148 5.25 0.89 17.74
N LEU A 149 4.94 2.19 17.69
CA LEU A 149 3.59 2.69 17.89
C LEU A 149 2.62 2.22 16.80
N GLY A 150 3.06 2.17 15.55
CA GLY A 150 2.29 1.60 14.43
C GLY A 150 2.04 0.10 14.62
N LEU A 151 3.04 -0.67 15.08
CA LEU A 151 2.89 -2.09 15.39
C LEU A 151 1.94 -2.32 16.57
N CYS A 152 2.02 -1.51 17.64
CA CYS A 152 1.07 -1.59 18.74
C CYS A 152 -0.37 -1.41 18.28
N TYR A 153 -0.61 -0.45 17.37
CA TYR A 153 -1.92 -0.25 16.79
C TYR A 153 -2.39 -1.48 15.98
N LEU A 154 -1.57 -1.99 15.06
CA LEU A 154 -1.89 -3.17 14.26
C LEU A 154 -2.20 -4.38 15.13
N HIS A 155 -1.38 -4.64 16.15
CA HIS A 155 -1.58 -5.75 17.08
C HIS A 155 -2.86 -5.60 17.90
N ALA A 156 -3.23 -4.38 18.30
CA ALA A 156 -4.51 -4.12 18.96
C ALA A 156 -5.73 -4.44 18.08
N GLN A 157 -5.56 -4.34 16.75
CA GLN A 157 -6.56 -4.76 15.76
C GLN A 157 -6.46 -6.26 15.39
N GLY A 158 -5.58 -7.03 16.04
CA GLY A 158 -5.35 -8.44 15.73
C GLY A 158 -4.54 -8.69 14.45
N ILE A 159 -3.88 -7.66 13.90
CA ILE A 159 -3.14 -7.73 12.64
C ILE A 159 -1.64 -7.78 12.92
N MET A 160 -0.97 -8.79 12.35
CA MET A 160 0.49 -8.89 12.36
C MET A 160 1.06 -8.41 11.03
N HIS A 161 2.09 -7.56 11.07
CA HIS A 161 2.71 -7.01 9.87
C HIS A 161 3.47 -8.05 9.03
N ARG A 162 4.23 -8.94 9.67
CA ARG A 162 5.00 -10.08 9.12
C ARG A 162 6.14 -9.75 8.15
N ASP A 163 6.31 -8.51 7.70
CA ASP A 163 7.37 -8.11 6.75
C ASP A 163 7.97 -6.74 7.12
N ILE A 164 8.42 -6.58 8.38
CA ILE A 164 9.09 -5.36 8.83
C ILE A 164 10.50 -5.29 8.26
N LYS A 165 10.73 -4.30 7.41
CA LYS A 165 12.05 -4.01 6.81
C LYS A 165 12.11 -2.55 6.34
N ALA A 166 13.31 -2.01 6.18
CA ALA A 166 13.51 -0.62 5.76
C ALA A 166 12.81 -0.24 4.43
N ALA A 167 12.52 -1.20 3.57
CA ALA A 167 11.76 -0.98 2.34
C ALA A 167 10.27 -0.71 2.58
N ASN A 168 9.71 -1.23 3.67
CA ASN A 168 8.30 -1.13 4.05
C ASN A 168 8.05 -0.06 5.15
N ILE A 169 9.08 0.70 5.50
CA ILE A 169 8.97 1.88 6.35
C ILE A 169 9.04 3.07 5.42
N LEU A 170 7.92 3.74 5.24
CA LEU A 170 7.79 4.86 4.30
C LEU A 170 7.80 6.19 5.02
N LEU A 171 8.24 7.21 4.30
CA LEU A 171 8.41 8.56 4.80
C LEU A 171 7.62 9.55 3.95
N THR A 172 7.08 10.59 4.55
CA THR A 172 6.66 11.79 3.83
C THR A 172 7.83 12.78 3.75
N ARG A 173 7.74 13.77 2.87
CA ARG A 173 8.70 14.88 2.83
C ARG A 173 8.68 15.73 4.10
N THR A 174 7.58 15.72 4.84
CA THR A 174 7.42 16.42 6.12
C THR A 174 7.99 15.63 7.31
N GLY A 175 8.50 14.40 7.07
CA GLY A 175 9.15 13.58 8.10
C GLY A 175 8.21 12.62 8.84
N GLN A 176 6.97 12.46 8.42
CA GLN A 176 6.10 11.42 8.97
C GLN A 176 6.62 10.03 8.59
N VAL A 177 6.52 9.09 9.51
CA VAL A 177 6.94 7.70 9.33
C VAL A 177 5.71 6.80 9.35
N LYS A 178 5.54 5.96 8.32
CA LYS A 178 4.41 5.03 8.25
C LYS A 178 4.85 3.63 7.87
N LEU A 179 4.18 2.63 8.45
CA LEU A 179 4.30 1.23 8.04
C LEU A 179 3.47 0.98 6.79
N ALA A 180 4.05 0.29 5.83
CA ALA A 180 3.41 -0.08 4.56
C ALA A 180 3.51 -1.59 4.30
N ASP A 181 2.69 -2.09 3.39
CA ASP A 181 2.72 -3.48 2.92
C ASP A 181 2.45 -4.54 4.01
N PHE A 182 1.64 -4.21 5.04
CA PHE A 182 1.17 -5.17 6.02
C PHE A 182 0.01 -6.02 5.47
N GLY A 183 -0.04 -7.28 5.80
CA GLY A 183 -1.14 -8.22 5.51
C GLY A 183 -1.14 -8.84 4.11
N VAL A 184 -1.38 -8.07 3.03
CA VAL A 184 -1.54 -8.59 1.64
C VAL A 184 -0.30 -9.36 1.16
N ALA A 185 0.90 -8.86 1.48
CA ALA A 185 2.15 -9.46 1.06
C ALA A 185 2.43 -10.80 1.76
N ALA A 186 2.12 -10.88 3.06
CA ALA A 186 2.43 -12.05 3.86
C ALA A 186 1.58 -13.26 3.50
N GLN A 187 0.36 -13.05 3.05
CA GLN A 187 -0.54 -14.15 2.71
C GLN A 187 -0.34 -14.65 1.29
N LEU A 188 -0.03 -13.76 0.34
CA LEU A 188 0.41 -14.19 -0.98
C LEU A 188 1.66 -15.09 -0.89
N LEU A 189 2.63 -14.75 0.01
CA LEU A 189 3.80 -15.59 0.28
C LEU A 189 3.45 -16.92 0.96
N HIS A 190 2.51 -16.92 1.89
CA HIS A 190 2.11 -18.15 2.57
C HIS A 190 1.46 -19.15 1.60
N ARG A 191 0.75 -18.66 0.60
CA ARG A 191 0.14 -19.46 -0.46
C ARG A 191 1.18 -19.99 -1.45
N GLU A 192 2.12 -19.17 -1.91
CA GLU A 192 3.22 -19.64 -2.75
C GLU A 192 4.02 -20.74 -2.04
N SER A 193 4.30 -20.59 -0.74
CA SER A 193 5.02 -21.62 0.02
C SER A 193 4.21 -22.89 0.24
N GLN A 194 2.90 -22.81 0.46
CA GLN A 194 2.04 -23.99 0.58
C GLN A 194 1.86 -24.72 -0.76
N ARG A 195 1.73 -24.01 -1.88
CA ARG A 195 1.66 -24.62 -3.21
C ARG A 195 2.97 -25.30 -3.59
N ASN A 196 4.10 -24.70 -3.30
CA ASN A 196 5.42 -25.28 -3.58
C ASN A 196 5.74 -26.51 -2.73
N THR A 197 5.16 -26.66 -1.54
CA THR A 197 5.28 -27.86 -0.70
C THR A 197 4.36 -28.99 -1.15
N LEU A 198 3.26 -28.71 -1.82
CA LEU A 198 2.35 -29.74 -2.36
C LEU A 198 2.77 -30.28 -3.73
N VAL A 199 3.62 -29.56 -4.47
CA VAL A 199 4.16 -29.98 -5.79
C VAL A 199 5.49 -30.73 -5.67
N GLY A 200 6.07 -30.81 -4.46
CA GLY A 200 7.38 -31.42 -4.17
C GLY A 200 7.32 -32.80 -3.49
N SER A 201 6.25 -33.59 -3.71
CA SER A 201 6.17 -34.97 -3.21
C SER A 201 6.06 -35.95 -4.36
#